data_79d911b0b16ab3c70c69669a69111ce1
#
_entry.id   79d911b0b16ab3c70c69669a69111ce1
#
_cell.length_a   1.000
_cell.length_b   1.000
_cell.length_c   1.000
_cell.angle_alpha   90.00
_cell.angle_beta   90.00
_cell.angle_gamma   90.00
#
_symmetry.space_group_name_H-M   'P 1'
#
loop_
_entity.id
_entity.type
_entity.pdbx_description
1 polymer ?
#
loop_
_entity_poly.entity_id
_entity_poly.type
_entity_poly.pdbx_seq_one_letter_code
_entity_poly.pdbx_strand_id
1 'polypeptide(L)' 'MNTKEVVALIEKLIELTQKNIISWSVSNIQPTLSDMERVDTVFSAEYLGQNLRVYKCFYRHYKDEDEFYWLEDYRLETYD' A
#
# COMPACT_ATOMS: atom_id res chain seq x y z
N MET A 1 13.32 -0.71 -8.42
CA MET A 1 13.04 -2.09 -7.98
C MET A 1 12.31 -2.82 -9.10
N ASN A 2 12.76 -4.00 -9.49
CA ASN A 2 12.08 -4.76 -10.54
C ASN A 2 10.96 -5.64 -9.95
N THR A 3 10.15 -6.25 -10.82
CA THR A 3 9.00 -7.04 -10.42
C THR A 3 9.39 -8.24 -9.54
N LYS A 4 10.50 -8.89 -9.82
CA LYS A 4 10.96 -10.01 -9.01
C LYS A 4 11.34 -9.59 -7.59
N GLU A 5 11.98 -8.44 -7.45
CA GLU A 5 12.34 -7.90 -6.14
C GLU A 5 11.09 -7.51 -5.33
N VAL A 6 10.09 -6.93 -5.98
CA VAL A 6 8.83 -6.56 -5.33
C VAL A 6 8.10 -7.81 -4.85
N VAL A 7 8.00 -8.84 -5.70
CA VAL A 7 7.35 -10.10 -5.33
C VAL A 7 8.08 -10.77 -4.17
N ALA A 8 9.42 -10.82 -4.22
CA ALA A 8 10.21 -11.42 -3.14
C ALA A 8 10.02 -10.67 -1.82
N LEU A 9 9.95 -9.34 -1.87
CA LEU A 9 9.69 -8.53 -0.68
C LEU A 9 8.31 -8.82 -0.10
N ILE A 10 7.29 -8.88 -0.93
CA ILE A 10 5.92 -9.17 -0.48
C ILE A 10 5.85 -10.57 0.14
N GLU A 11 6.46 -11.57 -0.49
CA GLU A 11 6.51 -12.92 0.06
C GLU A 11 7.19 -12.97 1.43
N LYS A 12 8.29 -12.22 1.58
CA LYS A 12 8.98 -12.13 2.85
C LYS A 12 8.14 -11.47 3.93
N LEU A 13 7.42 -10.41 3.59
CA LEU A 13 6.53 -9.74 4.52
C LEU A 13 5.38 -10.65 4.97
N ILE A 14 4.83 -11.43 4.05
CA ILE A 14 3.79 -12.42 4.38
C ILE A 14 4.35 -13.46 5.35
N GLU A 15 5.51 -14.01 5.06
CA GLU A 15 6.17 -14.98 5.92
C GLU A 15 6.38 -14.44 7.34
N LEU A 16 6.93 -13.24 7.45
CA LEU A 16 7.20 -12.60 8.74
C LEU A 16 5.90 -12.30 9.51
N THR A 17 4.84 -11.95 8.79
CA THR A 17 3.53 -11.72 9.40
C THR A 17 2.94 -13.02 9.95
N GLN A 18 3.05 -14.11 9.20
CA GLN A 18 2.57 -15.43 9.63
C GLN A 18 3.34 -15.97 10.85
N LYS A 19 4.60 -15.60 10.97
CA LYS A 19 5.45 -15.97 12.11
C LYS A 19 5.29 -15.01 13.30
N ASN A 20 4.41 -14.03 13.20
CA ASN A 20 4.21 -12.99 14.22
C ASN A 20 5.44 -12.13 14.52
N ILE A 21 6.36 -12.01 13.56
CA ILE A 21 7.53 -11.13 13.66
C ILE A 21 7.11 -9.71 13.29
N ILE A 22 6.21 -9.55 12.33
CA ILE A 22 5.61 -8.27 11.96
C ILE A 22 4.15 -8.30 12.37
N SER A 23 3.71 -7.25 13.05
CA SER A 23 2.32 -7.08 13.45
C SER A 23 1.77 -5.81 12.81
N TRP A 24 0.69 -5.96 12.06
CA TRP A 24 0.04 -4.86 11.35
C TRP A 24 -1.08 -4.26 12.18
N SER A 25 -1.19 -2.94 12.16
CA SER A 25 -2.28 -2.21 12.82
C SER A 25 -2.85 -1.17 11.86
N VAL A 26 -4.08 -0.75 12.13
CA VAL A 26 -4.70 0.33 11.34
C VAL A 26 -4.00 1.64 11.67
N SER A 27 -3.57 2.36 10.64
CA SER A 27 -2.88 3.63 10.79
C SER A 27 -3.87 4.80 10.70
N ASN A 28 -3.64 5.82 11.53
CA ASN A 28 -4.35 7.08 11.44
C ASN A 28 -3.66 8.07 10.51
N ILE A 29 -2.46 7.73 10.06
CA ILE A 29 -1.68 8.59 9.17
C ILE A 29 -2.03 8.23 7.73
N GLN A 30 -2.52 9.22 6.98
CA GLN A 30 -2.90 9.02 5.59
C GLN A 30 -1.73 9.39 4.68
N PRO A 31 -1.51 8.63 3.58
CA PRO A 31 -0.53 9.02 2.59
C PRO A 31 -0.96 10.27 1.84
N THR A 32 0.01 10.99 1.28
CA THR A 32 -0.28 12.15 0.44
C THR A 32 -0.82 11.65 -0.90
N LEU A 33 -2.00 12.11 -1.28
CA LEU A 33 -2.71 11.68 -2.48
C LEU A 33 -3.03 12.86 -3.37
N SER A 34 -3.18 12.58 -4.65
CA SER A 34 -3.73 13.55 -5.58
C SER A 34 -5.25 13.63 -5.43
N ASP A 35 -5.87 14.67 -6.00
CA ASP A 35 -7.32 14.86 -5.94
C ASP A 35 -8.11 13.72 -6.61
N MET A 36 -7.46 12.97 -7.50
CA MET A 36 -8.08 11.87 -8.24
C MET A 36 -7.91 10.52 -7.56
N GLU A 37 -7.24 10.50 -6.42
CA GLU A 37 -6.95 9.27 -5.70
C GLU A 37 -7.71 9.20 -4.39
N ARG A 38 -8.03 7.98 -3.98
CA ARG A 38 -8.65 7.71 -2.68
C ARG A 38 -8.02 6.46 -2.11
N VAL A 39 -7.92 6.40 -0.79
CA VAL A 39 -7.45 5.20 -0.11
C VAL A 39 -8.53 4.68 0.81
N ASP A 40 -8.51 3.39 1.01
CA ASP A 40 -9.28 2.71 2.02
C ASP A 40 -8.48 2.68 3.33
N THR A 41 -8.50 1.59 4.05
CA THR A 41 -7.76 1.44 5.29
C THR A 41 -6.25 1.37 5.03
N VAL A 42 -5.48 2.13 5.79
CA VAL A 42 -4.02 2.06 5.77
C VAL A 42 -3.58 1.19 6.93
N PHE A 43 -2.79 0.17 6.63
CA PHE A 43 -2.18 -0.69 7.64
C PHE A 43 -0.72 -0.32 7.78
N SER A 44 -0.24 -0.26 9.01
CA SER A 44 1.15 0.07 9.28
C SER A 44 1.79 -0.96 10.21
N ALA A 45 3.10 -1.08 10.07
CA ALA A 45 3.92 -1.95 10.91
C ALA A 45 5.33 -1.38 11.00
N GLU A 46 6.09 -1.84 11.99
CA GLU A 46 7.49 -1.53 12.11
C GLU A 46 8.30 -2.81 11.99
N TYR A 47 9.38 -2.75 11.23
CA TYR A 47 10.29 -3.88 11.07
C TYR A 47 11.72 -3.35 10.88
N LEU A 48 12.63 -3.79 11.75
CA LEU A 48 14.04 -3.39 11.71
C LEU A 48 14.24 -1.87 11.71
N GLY A 49 13.43 -1.16 12.50
CA GLY A 49 13.50 0.30 12.58
C GLY A 49 12.88 1.05 11.42
N GLN A 50 12.27 0.33 10.48
CA GLN A 50 11.58 0.91 9.33
C GLN A 50 10.08 0.91 9.57
N ASN A 51 9.45 2.02 9.29
CA ASN A 51 7.99 2.12 9.30
C ASN A 51 7.46 1.75 7.92
N LEU A 52 6.58 0.77 7.90
CA LEU A 52 5.97 0.26 6.68
C LEU A 52 4.48 0.59 6.69
N ARG A 53 3.92 0.86 5.52
CA ARG A 53 2.48 0.96 5.37
C ARG A 53 2.06 0.30 4.07
N VAL A 54 0.89 -0.34 4.12
CA VAL A 54 0.28 -0.96 2.96
C VAL A 54 -1.17 -0.50 2.89
N TYR A 55 -1.63 -0.18 1.71
CA TYR A 55 -3.00 0.26 1.51
C TYR A 55 -3.43 0.01 0.07
N LYS A 56 -4.76 -0.02 -0.11
CA LYS A 56 -5.36 -0.11 -1.42
C LYS A 56 -5.69 1.30 -1.87
N CYS A 57 -5.18 1.68 -3.01
CA CYS A 57 -5.40 2.99 -3.61
C CYS A 57 -6.40 2.86 -4.75
N PHE A 58 -7.39 3.75 -4.77
CA PHE A 58 -8.37 3.84 -5.84
C PHE A 58 -8.10 5.12 -6.61
N TYR A 59 -8.13 5.04 -7.93
CA TYR A 59 -7.96 6.22 -8.76
C TYR A 59 -8.88 6.15 -9.97
N ARG A 60 -9.24 7.34 -10.47
CA ARG A 60 -10.10 7.43 -11.64
C ARG A 60 -9.27 7.32 -12.91
N HIS A 61 -9.73 6.49 -13.82
CA HIS A 61 -9.18 6.40 -15.17
C HIS A 61 -10.23 6.91 -16.15
N TYR A 62 -9.92 7.99 -16.85
CA TYR A 62 -10.85 8.60 -17.80
C TYR A 62 -10.74 7.92 -19.13
N LYS A 63 -11.88 7.43 -19.63
CA LYS A 63 -11.99 6.85 -20.94
C LYS A 63 -12.17 7.97 -21.98
N ASP A 64 -12.95 8.99 -21.60
CA ASP A 64 -13.11 10.24 -22.34
C ASP A 64 -13.47 11.36 -21.34
N GLU A 65 -13.88 12.54 -21.81
CA GLU A 65 -14.16 13.69 -20.95
C GLU A 65 -15.29 13.44 -19.93
N ASP A 66 -16.27 12.63 -20.30
CA ASP A 66 -17.48 12.41 -19.53
C ASP A 66 -17.54 11.03 -18.86
N GLU A 67 -16.69 10.10 -19.26
CA GLU A 67 -16.72 8.73 -18.75
C GLU A 67 -15.42 8.38 -18.05
N PHE A 68 -15.56 7.80 -16.87
CA PHE A 68 -14.42 7.28 -16.14
C PHE A 68 -14.82 6.00 -15.42
N TYR A 69 -13.82 5.21 -15.03
CA TYR A 69 -14.00 4.06 -14.16
C TYR A 69 -12.90 4.07 -13.10
N TRP A 70 -13.20 3.40 -11.99
CA TRP A 70 -12.26 3.29 -10.89
C TRP A 70 -11.32 2.12 -11.13
N LEU A 71 -10.04 2.37 -10.99
CA LEU A 71 -9.01 1.35 -10.92
C LEU A 71 -8.51 1.25 -9.48
N GLU A 72 -8.02 0.10 -9.11
CA GLU A 72 -7.46 -0.11 -7.78
C GLU A 72 -6.07 -0.71 -7.88
N ASP A 73 -5.24 -0.36 -6.91
CA ASP A 73 -3.86 -0.83 -6.84
C ASP A 73 -3.45 -0.93 -5.38
N TYR A 74 -2.56 -1.86 -5.09
CA TYR A 74 -1.99 -1.98 -3.75
C TYR A 74 -0.65 -1.30 -3.71
N ARG A 75 -0.42 -0.50 -2.67
CA ARG A 75 0.84 0.20 -2.48
C ARG A 75 1.48 -0.21 -1.16
N LEU A 76 2.77 -0.45 -1.21
CA LEU A 76 3.61 -0.71 -0.04
C LEU A 76 4.67 0.38 0.00
N GLU A 77 4.75 1.10 1.10
CA GLU A 77 5.66 2.21 1.25
C GLU A 77 6.41 2.12 2.58
N THR A 78 7.62 2.68 2.59
CA THR A 78 8.32 2.96 3.84
C THR A 78 8.17 4.45 4.14
N TYR A 79 8.09 4.81 5.42
CA TYR A 79 7.95 6.21 5.81
C TYR A 79 8.63 6.46 7.16
N ASP A 80 8.89 7.73 7.42
CA ASP A 80 9.51 8.16 8.67
C ASP A 80 8.50 8.48 9.76
#